data_53b02a69398b90fe170e6c28e549525d
#
_entry.id   53b02a69398b90fe170e6c28e549525d
#
_cell.length_a   1.000
_cell.length_b   1.000
_cell.length_c   1.000
_cell.angle_alpha   90.00
_cell.angle_beta   90.00
_cell.angle_gamma   90.00
#
_symmetry.space_group_name_H-M   'P 1'
#
loop_
_entity.id
_entity.type
_entity.pdbx_description
1 polymer ?
#
loop_
_entity_poly.entity_id
_entity_poly.type
_entity_poly.pdbx_seq_one_letter_code
_entity_poly.pdbx_strand_id
1 'polypeptide(L)'
;KPEKVVATLSSLCVEMDARYELLKAAGVRNIKEYNAKFRKRVLNPEKGHRFMPYIVVIVDEFADLIMTAGKEVETPIARLAQKARAIGIHVILATQRPSANVITGVIKANFPSRMAFKVASGIDSKTILDSTGAQQLIGRGDMLISNNSEIERVQCAFIDTPEVTAICEHIASQPGYPHALILPEPLVSGEGIDGGGEGVPFGDRDPLFEE
;
A
#
# COMPACT_ATOMS: atom_id res chain seq x y z
N LYS A 1 -18.48 4.20 -1.38
CA LYS A 1 -18.91 4.66 -0.05
C LYS A 1 -17.67 4.73 0.83
N PRO A 2 -17.42 5.82 1.58
CA PRO A 2 -16.22 6.01 2.39
C PRO A 2 -16.02 4.88 3.41
N GLU A 3 -17.09 4.39 4.03
CA GLU A 3 -17.05 3.31 5.04
C GLU A 3 -16.39 2.03 4.48
N LYS A 4 -16.65 1.71 3.21
CA LYS A 4 -16.02 0.55 2.57
C LYS A 4 -14.53 0.73 2.36
N VAL A 5 -14.08 1.97 2.08
CA VAL A 5 -12.66 2.27 1.93
C VAL A 5 -11.94 2.16 3.27
N VAL A 6 -12.52 2.73 4.33
CA VAL A 6 -12.00 2.62 5.70
C VAL A 6 -11.90 1.15 6.12
N ALA A 7 -12.97 0.36 5.88
CA ALA A 7 -12.98 -1.07 6.17
C ALA A 7 -11.89 -1.82 5.39
N THR A 8 -11.72 -1.53 4.09
CA THR A 8 -10.66 -2.15 3.26
C THR A 8 -9.26 -1.81 3.77
N LEU A 9 -9.01 -0.55 4.13
CA LEU A 9 -7.72 -0.13 4.69
C LEU A 9 -7.45 -0.79 6.05
N SER A 10 -8.46 -0.93 6.89
CA SER A 10 -8.38 -1.67 8.15
C SER A 10 -8.05 -3.14 7.92
N SER A 11 -8.74 -3.80 6.99
CA SER A 11 -8.44 -5.18 6.58
C SER A 11 -7.01 -5.37 6.08
N LEU A 12 -6.49 -4.39 5.31
CA LEU A 12 -5.10 -4.42 4.85
C LEU A 12 -4.11 -4.29 6.00
N CYS A 13 -4.43 -3.52 7.04
CA CYS A 13 -3.61 -3.45 8.25
C CYS A 13 -3.61 -4.78 9.01
N VAL A 14 -4.75 -5.46 9.11
CA VAL A 14 -4.84 -6.81 9.70
C VAL A 14 -4.02 -7.82 8.88
N GLU A 15 -4.15 -7.79 7.56
CA GLU A 15 -3.32 -8.64 6.67
C GLU A 15 -1.83 -8.35 6.83
N MET A 16 -1.45 -7.08 6.98
CA MET A 16 -0.06 -6.68 7.23
C MET A 16 0.46 -7.33 8.52
N ASP A 17 -0.27 -7.23 9.61
CA ASP A 17 0.12 -7.79 10.90
C ASP A 17 0.22 -9.33 10.82
N ALA A 18 -0.75 -9.99 10.21
CA ALA A 18 -0.72 -11.44 9.98
C ALA A 18 0.50 -11.87 9.16
N ARG A 19 0.87 -11.12 8.13
CA ARG A 19 2.08 -11.39 7.33
C ARG A 19 3.35 -11.27 8.16
N TYR A 20 3.45 -10.28 9.04
CA TYR A 20 4.59 -10.14 9.94
C TYR A 20 4.73 -11.33 10.89
N GLU A 21 3.65 -11.84 11.45
CA GLU A 21 3.69 -13.04 12.30
C GLU A 21 4.16 -14.26 11.49
N LEU A 22 3.71 -14.43 10.26
CA LEU A 22 4.19 -15.51 9.38
C LEU A 22 5.68 -15.38 9.03
N LEU A 23 6.18 -14.16 8.78
CA LEU A 23 7.61 -13.91 8.55
C LEU A 23 8.42 -14.29 9.79
N LYS A 24 7.96 -13.89 10.96
CA LYS A 24 8.59 -14.20 12.25
C LYS A 24 8.64 -15.71 12.48
N ALA A 25 7.53 -16.41 12.29
CA ALA A 25 7.46 -17.86 12.40
C ALA A 25 8.39 -18.59 11.40
N ALA A 26 8.55 -18.03 10.20
CA ALA A 26 9.46 -18.56 9.19
C ALA A 26 10.94 -18.18 9.39
N GLY A 27 11.24 -17.28 10.34
CA GLY A 27 12.60 -16.79 10.59
C GLY A 27 13.20 -16.04 9.40
N VAL A 28 12.40 -15.18 8.76
CA VAL A 28 12.81 -14.38 7.58
C VAL A 28 12.44 -12.91 7.75
N ARG A 29 13.04 -12.03 6.94
CA ARG A 29 12.91 -10.58 7.07
C ARG A 29 11.95 -9.95 6.07
N ASN A 30 11.69 -10.61 4.97
CA ASN A 30 10.90 -10.05 3.88
C ASN A 30 10.15 -11.12 3.08
N ILE A 31 9.19 -10.65 2.30
CA ILE A 31 8.31 -11.50 1.48
C ILE A 31 9.08 -12.34 0.44
N LYS A 32 10.21 -11.86 -0.08
CA LYS A 32 11.00 -12.59 -1.08
C LYS A 32 11.61 -13.85 -0.46
N GLU A 33 12.23 -13.70 0.70
CA GLU A 33 12.80 -14.81 1.47
C GLU A 33 11.71 -15.79 1.90
N TYR A 34 10.58 -15.28 2.37
CA TYR A 34 9.43 -16.08 2.77
C TYR A 34 8.89 -16.93 1.62
N ASN A 35 8.58 -16.29 0.49
CA ASN A 35 8.05 -16.97 -0.68
C ASN A 35 9.05 -17.97 -1.28
N ALA A 36 10.37 -17.71 -1.17
CA ALA A 36 11.40 -18.65 -1.57
C ALA A 36 11.39 -19.92 -0.70
N LYS A 37 11.25 -19.78 0.63
CA LYS A 37 11.07 -20.92 1.55
C LYS A 37 9.78 -21.68 1.27
N PHE A 38 8.67 -20.97 1.03
CA PHE A 38 7.39 -21.59 0.73
C PHE A 38 7.45 -22.42 -0.56
N ARG A 39 8.02 -21.90 -1.63
CA ARG A 39 8.20 -22.63 -2.91
C ARG A 39 9.08 -23.85 -2.77
N LYS A 40 10.08 -23.80 -1.88
CA LYS A 40 10.94 -24.95 -1.54
C LYS A 40 10.26 -25.96 -0.61
N ARG A 41 8.99 -25.76 -0.26
CA ARG A 41 8.20 -26.61 0.65
C ARG A 41 8.83 -26.78 2.06
N VAL A 42 9.56 -25.75 2.51
CA VAL A 42 10.16 -25.72 3.86
C VAL A 42 9.15 -25.27 4.91
N LEU A 43 8.11 -24.54 4.49
CA LEU A 43 7.05 -24.02 5.36
C LEU A 43 5.82 -24.91 5.27
N ASN A 44 5.28 -25.32 6.43
CA ASN A 44 4.12 -26.21 6.49
C ASN A 44 2.80 -25.41 6.38
N PRO A 45 1.96 -25.67 5.35
CA PRO A 45 0.65 -25.05 5.22
C PRO A 45 -0.31 -25.32 6.38
N GLU A 46 -0.21 -26.47 7.05
CA GLU A 46 -1.03 -26.81 8.22
C GLU A 46 -0.77 -25.88 9.40
N LYS A 47 0.40 -25.25 9.44
CA LYS A 47 0.76 -24.21 10.41
C LYS A 47 0.38 -22.79 9.94
N GLY A 48 -0.54 -22.69 9.00
CA GLY A 48 -1.04 -21.40 8.47
C GLY A 48 -0.12 -20.76 7.44
N HIS A 49 1.01 -21.37 7.07
CA HIS A 49 1.86 -20.82 6.03
C HIS A 49 1.19 -20.91 4.66
N ARG A 50 1.26 -19.82 3.91
CA ARG A 50 0.68 -19.68 2.58
C ARG A 50 1.60 -18.84 1.69
N PHE A 51 1.48 -18.99 0.39
CA PHE A 51 2.15 -18.09 -0.53
C PHE A 51 1.61 -16.66 -0.34
N MET A 52 2.49 -15.69 -0.28
CA MET A 52 2.12 -14.28 -0.13
C MET A 52 2.22 -13.57 -1.49
N PRO A 53 1.10 -13.22 -2.13
CA PRO A 53 1.16 -12.34 -3.29
C PRO A 53 1.52 -10.92 -2.86
N TYR A 54 2.16 -10.16 -3.76
CA TYR A 54 2.28 -8.72 -3.59
C TYR A 54 0.90 -8.07 -3.72
N ILE A 55 0.66 -7.08 -2.90
CA ILE A 55 -0.57 -6.27 -2.95
C ILE A 55 -0.18 -4.84 -3.30
N VAL A 56 -0.78 -4.28 -4.33
CA VAL A 56 -0.63 -2.86 -4.68
C VAL A 56 -1.97 -2.17 -4.44
N VAL A 57 -1.96 -1.22 -3.54
CA VAL A 57 -3.13 -0.40 -3.20
C VAL A 57 -3.02 0.90 -3.99
N ILE A 58 -3.98 1.16 -4.85
CA ILE A 58 -4.02 2.37 -5.68
C ILE A 58 -5.21 3.21 -5.25
N VAL A 59 -4.93 4.45 -4.85
CA VAL A 59 -5.95 5.47 -4.57
C VAL A 59 -5.88 6.52 -5.67
N ASP A 60 -6.89 6.55 -6.52
CA ASP A 60 -6.94 7.38 -7.73
C ASP A 60 -7.12 8.88 -7.41
N GLU A 61 -8.00 9.21 -6.47
CA GLU A 61 -8.18 10.59 -5.98
C GLU A 61 -8.20 10.60 -4.44
N PHE A 62 -7.03 10.83 -3.86
CA PHE A 62 -6.86 10.83 -2.41
C PHE A 62 -7.58 11.99 -1.73
N ALA A 63 -7.72 13.15 -2.42
CA ALA A 63 -8.40 14.31 -1.86
C ALA A 63 -9.85 14.00 -1.46
N ASP A 64 -10.57 13.24 -2.26
CA ASP A 64 -11.96 12.89 -1.98
C ASP A 64 -12.08 12.03 -0.71
N LEU A 65 -11.11 11.15 -0.48
CA LEU A 65 -11.09 10.30 0.71
C LEU A 65 -10.72 11.07 1.98
N ILE A 66 -9.66 11.87 1.92
CA ILE A 66 -9.18 12.62 3.09
C ILE A 66 -10.19 13.71 3.51
N MET A 67 -10.86 14.34 2.55
CA MET A 67 -11.89 15.35 2.83
C MET A 67 -13.17 14.75 3.42
N THR A 68 -13.45 13.47 3.14
CA THR A 68 -14.67 12.80 3.59
C THR A 68 -14.46 12.06 4.91
N ALA A 69 -13.36 11.35 5.09
CA ALA A 69 -13.11 10.47 6.22
C ALA A 69 -11.86 10.88 7.04
N GLY A 70 -11.10 11.88 6.62
CA GLY A 70 -10.01 12.46 7.39
C GLY A 70 -9.04 11.45 7.97
N LYS A 71 -8.89 11.47 9.30
CA LYS A 71 -7.96 10.61 10.03
C LYS A 71 -8.27 9.11 9.94
N GLU A 72 -9.51 8.73 9.70
CA GLU A 72 -9.90 7.32 9.55
C GLU A 72 -9.26 6.68 8.32
N VAL A 73 -8.94 7.47 7.30
CA VAL A 73 -8.21 7.05 6.10
C VAL A 73 -6.72 7.33 6.24
N GLU A 74 -6.33 8.49 6.76
CA GLU A 74 -4.93 8.89 6.89
C GLU A 74 -4.12 7.93 7.76
N THR A 75 -4.66 7.54 8.91
CA THR A 75 -3.96 6.69 9.88
C THR A 75 -3.58 5.32 9.32
N PRO A 76 -4.51 4.52 8.76
CA PRO A 76 -4.15 3.22 8.18
C PRO A 76 -3.25 3.35 6.95
N ILE A 77 -3.42 4.37 6.12
CA ILE A 77 -2.53 4.62 4.97
C ILE A 77 -1.11 4.90 5.45
N ALA A 78 -0.93 5.78 6.43
CA ALA A 78 0.39 6.09 7.00
C ALA A 78 1.04 4.83 7.60
N ARG A 79 0.27 4.00 8.30
CA ARG A 79 0.74 2.74 8.88
C ARG A 79 1.20 1.76 7.82
N LEU A 80 0.44 1.58 6.75
CA LEU A 80 0.81 0.73 5.62
C LEU A 80 2.07 1.26 4.93
N ALA A 81 2.13 2.56 4.60
CA ALA A 81 3.29 3.16 3.96
C ALA A 81 4.57 2.99 4.79
N GLN A 82 4.47 3.14 6.11
CA GLN A 82 5.61 3.02 7.02
C GLN A 82 6.13 1.60 7.19
N LYS A 83 5.24 0.60 7.23
CA LYS A 83 5.58 -0.76 7.69
C LYS A 83 5.41 -1.85 6.64
N ALA A 84 4.57 -1.67 5.63
CA ALA A 84 4.12 -2.79 4.81
C ALA A 84 5.06 -3.19 3.66
N ARG A 85 6.13 -2.43 3.40
CA ARG A 85 7.08 -2.71 2.31
C ARG A 85 7.71 -4.09 2.42
N ALA A 86 8.17 -4.47 3.59
CA ALA A 86 8.86 -5.75 3.80
C ALA A 86 7.96 -6.96 3.55
N ILE A 87 6.65 -6.80 3.80
CA ILE A 87 5.65 -7.87 3.62
C ILE A 87 4.90 -7.77 2.29
N GLY A 88 5.37 -6.92 1.37
CA GLY A 88 4.90 -6.86 -0.01
C GLY A 88 3.56 -6.14 -0.22
N ILE A 89 3.19 -5.20 0.65
CA ILE A 89 2.06 -4.30 0.40
C ILE A 89 2.62 -2.92 0.06
N HIS A 90 2.25 -2.40 -1.10
CA HIS A 90 2.68 -1.11 -1.62
C HIS A 90 1.46 -0.19 -1.81
N VAL A 91 1.64 1.10 -1.54
CA VAL A 91 0.57 2.09 -1.64
C VAL A 91 0.97 3.17 -2.63
N ILE A 92 0.06 3.46 -3.55
CA ILE A 92 0.16 4.56 -4.52
C ILE A 92 -1.00 5.51 -4.24
N LEU A 93 -0.67 6.75 -3.86
CA LEU A 93 -1.66 7.81 -3.70
C LEU A 93 -1.56 8.78 -4.86
N ALA A 94 -2.65 9.01 -5.55
CA ALA A 94 -2.76 10.03 -6.59
C ALA A 94 -3.81 11.06 -6.21
N THR A 95 -3.63 12.30 -6.66
CA THR A 95 -4.61 13.37 -6.51
C THR A 95 -4.42 14.43 -7.58
N GLN A 96 -5.52 14.99 -8.03
CA GLN A 96 -5.55 16.19 -8.90
C GLN A 96 -5.62 17.49 -8.08
N ARG A 97 -5.68 17.40 -6.75
CA ARG A 97 -5.82 18.54 -5.81
C ARG A 97 -4.64 18.57 -4.81
N PRO A 98 -3.45 19.01 -5.26
CA PRO A 98 -2.25 19.02 -4.42
C PRO A 98 -2.27 20.20 -3.42
N SER A 99 -3.15 20.13 -2.42
CA SER A 99 -3.22 21.12 -1.35
C SER A 99 -2.61 20.59 -0.05
N ALA A 100 -2.21 21.49 0.84
CA ALA A 100 -1.63 21.13 2.14
C ALA A 100 -2.60 20.33 3.04
N ASN A 101 -3.91 20.52 2.84
CA ASN A 101 -4.94 19.75 3.57
C ASN A 101 -5.10 18.32 3.05
N VAL A 102 -4.65 18.04 1.84
CA VAL A 102 -4.68 16.73 1.21
C VAL A 102 -3.34 16.01 1.40
N ILE A 103 -2.25 16.69 1.03
CA ILE A 103 -0.88 16.17 1.19
C ILE A 103 -0.32 16.70 2.51
N THR A 104 -0.76 16.09 3.59
CA THR A 104 -0.40 16.46 4.96
C THR A 104 1.06 16.13 5.28
N GLY A 105 1.57 16.69 6.39
CA GLY A 105 2.90 16.34 6.89
C GLY A 105 3.03 14.85 7.23
N VAL A 106 1.97 14.21 7.69
CA VAL A 106 1.95 12.76 7.98
C VAL A 106 2.12 11.95 6.68
N ILE A 107 1.40 12.32 5.62
CA ILE A 107 1.54 11.67 4.32
C ILE A 107 2.95 11.89 3.76
N LYS A 108 3.44 13.13 3.76
CA LYS A 108 4.78 13.44 3.24
C LYS A 108 5.90 12.70 3.98
N ALA A 109 5.79 12.54 5.29
CA ALA A 109 6.77 11.81 6.11
C ALA A 109 6.86 10.32 5.76
N ASN A 110 5.77 9.71 5.29
CA ASN A 110 5.70 8.29 5.01
C ASN A 110 5.80 7.94 3.51
N PHE A 111 5.78 8.94 2.63
CA PHE A 111 5.91 8.79 1.18
C PHE A 111 7.15 9.53 0.68
N PRO A 112 8.34 8.93 0.77
CA PRO A 112 9.59 9.56 0.36
C PRO A 112 9.76 9.63 -1.16
N SER A 113 9.09 8.76 -1.91
CA SER A 113 9.10 8.76 -3.37
C SER A 113 7.86 9.51 -3.86
N ARG A 114 8.08 10.58 -4.62
CA ARG A 114 6.99 11.46 -5.06
C ARG A 114 7.16 11.80 -6.54
N MET A 115 6.04 11.91 -7.22
CA MET A 115 5.99 12.28 -8.63
C MET A 115 5.02 13.45 -8.82
N ALA A 116 5.41 14.41 -9.64
CA ALA A 116 4.55 15.51 -10.06
C ALA A 116 4.58 15.63 -11.57
N PHE A 117 3.41 15.57 -12.17
CA PHE A 117 3.17 16.08 -13.53
C PHE A 117 2.98 17.58 -13.48
N LYS A 118 2.70 18.20 -14.63
CA LYS A 118 2.47 19.65 -14.68
C LYS A 118 1.38 20.08 -13.72
N VAL A 119 1.70 21.06 -12.88
CA VAL A 119 0.76 21.71 -11.94
C VAL A 119 0.54 23.17 -12.32
N ALA A 120 -0.49 23.78 -11.74
CA ALA A 120 -0.87 25.16 -12.06
C ALA A 120 0.09 26.20 -11.44
N SER A 121 0.65 25.92 -10.27
CA SER A 121 1.45 26.89 -9.51
C SER A 121 2.70 26.28 -8.88
N GLY A 122 3.67 27.15 -8.54
CA GLY A 122 4.84 26.74 -7.76
C GLY A 122 4.50 26.32 -6.33
N ILE A 123 3.36 26.76 -5.79
CA ILE A 123 2.86 26.32 -4.48
C ILE A 123 2.45 24.86 -4.55
N ASP A 124 1.74 24.44 -5.59
CA ASP A 124 1.34 23.05 -5.81
C ASP A 124 2.57 22.16 -5.95
N SER A 125 3.59 22.62 -6.69
CA SER A 125 4.87 21.91 -6.82
C SER A 125 5.53 21.72 -5.46
N LYS A 126 5.61 22.76 -4.63
CA LYS A 126 6.17 22.67 -3.27
C LYS A 126 5.36 21.75 -2.37
N THR A 127 4.04 21.75 -2.50
CA THR A 127 3.17 20.85 -1.73
C THR A 127 3.51 19.40 -2.01
N ILE A 128 3.79 19.01 -3.25
CA ILE A 128 4.11 17.64 -3.64
C ILE A 128 5.59 17.31 -3.36
N LEU A 129 6.50 18.16 -3.88
CA LEU A 129 7.93 17.85 -4.00
C LEU A 129 8.83 18.55 -2.98
N ASP A 130 8.30 19.41 -2.13
CA ASP A 130 9.04 20.36 -1.27
C ASP A 130 9.90 21.35 -2.08
N SER A 131 9.74 21.40 -3.40
CA SER A 131 10.49 22.23 -4.33
C SER A 131 9.58 22.76 -5.45
N THR A 132 9.95 23.89 -6.03
CA THR A 132 9.31 24.39 -7.25
C THR A 132 9.85 23.66 -8.48
N GLY A 133 9.14 23.75 -9.59
CA GLY A 133 9.58 23.22 -10.89
C GLY A 133 8.48 22.52 -11.68
N ALA A 134 7.55 21.85 -11.02
CA ALA A 134 6.47 21.12 -11.71
C ALA A 134 5.52 22.04 -12.50
N GLN A 135 5.39 23.31 -12.12
CA GLN A 135 4.62 24.31 -12.89
C GLN A 135 5.25 24.66 -14.25
N GLN A 136 6.54 24.37 -14.43
CA GLN A 136 7.28 24.62 -15.66
C GLN A 136 7.28 23.46 -16.63
N LEU A 137 6.72 22.30 -16.24
CA LEU A 137 6.62 21.13 -17.08
C LEU A 137 5.75 21.40 -18.31
N ILE A 138 6.06 20.71 -19.40
CA ILE A 138 5.36 20.91 -20.70
C ILE A 138 3.97 20.24 -20.67
N GLY A 139 3.82 19.12 -19.94
CA GLY A 139 2.66 18.23 -19.99
C GLY A 139 2.94 16.99 -20.83
N ARG A 140 1.91 16.18 -21.11
CA ARG A 140 2.00 14.96 -21.94
C ARG A 140 3.04 13.95 -21.45
N GLY A 141 3.09 13.73 -20.13
CA GLY A 141 4.01 12.78 -19.54
C GLY A 141 5.36 13.36 -19.11
N ASP A 142 5.58 14.67 -19.27
CA ASP A 142 6.72 15.36 -18.69
C ASP A 142 6.50 15.46 -17.16
N MET A 143 7.39 14.89 -16.37
CA MET A 143 7.23 14.81 -14.91
C MET A 143 8.53 15.09 -14.16
N LEU A 144 8.39 15.45 -12.89
CA LEU A 144 9.45 15.41 -11.90
C LEU A 144 9.24 14.23 -10.96
N ILE A 145 10.29 13.49 -10.70
CA ILE A 145 10.31 12.44 -9.67
C ILE A 145 11.32 12.83 -8.58
N SER A 146 10.90 12.72 -7.34
CA SER A 146 11.73 12.96 -6.17
C SER A 146 11.90 11.65 -5.39
N ASN A 147 13.16 11.29 -5.16
CA ASN A 147 13.53 10.19 -4.28
C ASN A 147 14.50 10.74 -3.23
N ASN A 148 14.07 10.79 -1.97
CA ASN A 148 14.90 11.28 -0.85
C ASN A 148 15.55 12.64 -1.15
N SER A 149 14.78 13.59 -1.66
CA SER A 149 15.18 14.98 -1.99
C SER A 149 16.01 15.16 -3.28
N GLU A 150 16.41 14.10 -3.95
CA GLU A 150 16.95 14.20 -5.31
C GLU A 150 15.79 14.28 -6.30
N ILE A 151 15.79 15.32 -7.15
CA ILE A 151 14.76 15.56 -8.14
C ILE A 151 15.32 15.31 -9.53
N GLU A 152 14.66 14.43 -10.25
CA GLU A 152 14.97 14.11 -11.65
C GLU A 152 13.78 14.45 -12.54
N ARG A 153 14.05 15.01 -13.73
CA ARG A 153 13.03 15.25 -14.75
C ARG A 153 13.03 14.09 -15.73
N VAL A 154 11.85 13.51 -15.92
CA VAL A 154 11.66 12.34 -16.79
C VAL A 154 10.55 12.62 -17.78
N GLN A 155 10.79 12.33 -19.06
CA GLN A 155 9.74 12.29 -20.07
C GLN A 155 9.18 10.88 -20.13
N CYS A 156 7.96 10.70 -19.63
CA CYS A 156 7.22 9.45 -19.77
C CYS A 156 6.65 9.30 -21.17
N ALA A 157 6.39 8.07 -21.58
CA ALA A 157 5.55 7.81 -22.73
C ALA A 157 4.15 8.43 -22.50
N PHE A 158 3.60 9.03 -23.52
CA PHE A 158 2.23 9.50 -23.48
C PHE A 158 1.29 8.30 -23.62
N ILE A 159 0.38 8.16 -22.68
CA ILE A 159 -0.62 7.09 -22.65
C ILE A 159 -2.01 7.74 -22.62
N ASP A 160 -2.86 7.36 -23.57
CA ASP A 160 -4.24 7.80 -23.65
C ASP A 160 -5.20 6.59 -23.64
N THR A 161 -6.48 6.84 -23.76
CA THR A 161 -7.53 5.82 -23.67
C THR A 161 -7.29 4.59 -24.58
N PRO A 162 -6.87 4.72 -25.83
CA PRO A 162 -6.62 3.55 -26.68
C PRO A 162 -5.53 2.61 -26.13
N GLU A 163 -4.42 3.17 -25.63
CA GLU A 163 -3.33 2.39 -25.04
C GLU A 163 -3.75 1.74 -23.74
N VAL A 164 -4.49 2.46 -22.90
CA VAL A 164 -5.06 1.90 -21.64
C VAL A 164 -5.97 0.72 -21.96
N THR A 165 -6.87 0.86 -22.94
CA THR A 165 -7.76 -0.21 -23.36
C THR A 165 -6.99 -1.44 -23.84
N ALA A 166 -6.01 -1.24 -24.72
CA ALA A 166 -5.21 -2.35 -25.24
C ALA A 166 -4.42 -3.08 -24.14
N ILE A 167 -3.86 -2.35 -23.16
CA ILE A 167 -3.17 -2.95 -22.02
C ILE A 167 -4.15 -3.74 -21.14
N CYS A 168 -5.33 -3.18 -20.84
CA CYS A 168 -6.35 -3.86 -20.06
C CYS A 168 -6.86 -5.14 -20.74
N GLU A 169 -7.09 -5.10 -22.04
CA GLU A 169 -7.47 -6.28 -22.82
C GLU A 169 -6.38 -7.35 -22.80
N HIS A 170 -5.10 -6.94 -22.96
CA HIS A 170 -3.98 -7.86 -22.85
C HIS A 170 -3.90 -8.52 -21.47
N ILE A 171 -4.07 -7.77 -20.40
CA ILE A 171 -4.10 -8.31 -19.02
C ILE A 171 -5.28 -9.28 -18.85
N ALA A 172 -6.47 -8.88 -19.31
CA ALA A 172 -7.68 -9.70 -19.21
C ALA A 172 -7.62 -11.02 -19.98
N SER A 173 -6.84 -11.08 -21.06
CA SER A 173 -6.65 -12.29 -21.87
C SER A 173 -5.71 -13.32 -21.24
N GLN A 174 -4.97 -12.94 -20.17
CA GLN A 174 -4.04 -13.82 -19.49
C GLN A 174 -4.74 -14.72 -18.47
N PRO A 175 -4.20 -15.93 -18.20
CA PRO A 175 -4.72 -16.77 -17.13
C PRO A 175 -4.63 -16.05 -15.78
N GLY A 176 -5.75 -15.93 -15.09
CA GLY A 176 -5.84 -15.34 -13.77
C GLY A 176 -6.17 -16.36 -12.68
N TYR A 177 -6.19 -15.91 -11.44
CA TYR A 177 -6.70 -16.72 -10.34
C TYR A 177 -8.23 -16.88 -10.46
N PRO A 178 -8.80 -18.04 -10.08
CA PRO A 178 -10.24 -18.28 -10.20
C PRO A 178 -11.07 -17.39 -9.26
N HIS A 179 -10.46 -16.92 -8.18
CA HIS A 179 -11.10 -16.09 -7.17
C HIS A 179 -10.21 -14.94 -6.73
N ALA A 180 -10.82 -13.82 -6.34
CA ALA A 180 -10.11 -12.70 -5.74
C ALA A 180 -9.51 -13.10 -4.39
N LEU A 181 -8.40 -12.46 -4.01
CA LEU A 181 -7.85 -12.58 -2.66
C LEU A 181 -8.86 -11.98 -1.66
N ILE A 182 -9.31 -12.81 -0.73
CA ILE A 182 -10.19 -12.37 0.36
C ILE A 182 -9.29 -11.79 1.46
N LEU A 183 -9.49 -10.51 1.78
CA LEU A 183 -8.84 -9.88 2.91
C LEU A 183 -9.51 -10.31 4.23
N PRO A 184 -8.76 -10.31 5.35
CA PRO A 184 -9.34 -10.57 6.66
C PRO A 184 -10.40 -9.53 7.03
N GLU A 185 -11.29 -9.86 7.97
CA GLU A 185 -12.29 -8.92 8.44
C GLU A 185 -11.62 -7.68 9.06
N PRO A 186 -12.19 -6.47 8.80
CA PRO A 186 -11.67 -5.25 9.39
C PRO A 186 -11.88 -5.25 10.91
N LEU A 187 -10.98 -4.62 11.65
CA LEU A 187 -11.19 -4.35 13.07
C LEU A 187 -12.41 -3.45 13.21
N VAL A 188 -13.39 -3.89 13.99
CA VAL A 188 -14.59 -3.09 14.28
C VAL A 188 -14.17 -1.89 15.12
N SER A 189 -14.50 -0.68 14.67
CA SER A 189 -14.25 0.56 15.42
C SER A 189 -15.17 0.57 16.66
N GLY A 190 -14.69 0.07 17.77
CA GLY A 190 -15.47 -0.02 19.01
C GLY A 190 -14.69 -0.54 20.22
N GLU A 191 -13.58 -1.21 19.98
CA GLU A 191 -12.69 -1.63 21.06
C GLU A 191 -11.43 -0.78 21.02
N GLY A 192 -11.30 0.08 22.02
CA GLY A 192 -10.12 0.90 22.24
C GLY A 192 -8.88 0.00 22.22
N ILE A 193 -7.88 0.45 21.49
CA ILE A 193 -6.53 -0.14 21.54
C ILE A 193 -5.98 0.21 22.92
N ASP A 194 -6.35 -0.58 23.92
CA ASP A 194 -5.59 -0.67 25.15
C ASP A 194 -4.45 -1.66 24.88
N GLY A 195 -3.24 -1.18 25.06
CA GLY A 195 -2.03 -1.94 24.79
C GLY A 195 -1.82 -3.04 25.82
N GLY A 196 -2.45 -4.17 25.62
CA GLY A 196 -2.23 -5.38 26.38
C GLY A 196 -2.28 -6.56 25.42
N GLY A 197 -1.12 -7.10 25.06
CA GLY A 197 -1.04 -8.30 24.26
C GLY A 197 -1.70 -9.47 24.95
N GLU A 198 -2.89 -9.84 24.51
CA GLU A 198 -3.38 -11.20 24.69
C GLU A 198 -3.49 -11.82 23.30
N GLY A 199 -2.68 -12.85 23.10
CA GLY A 199 -2.59 -13.57 21.86
C GLY A 199 -3.92 -14.21 21.49
N VAL A 200 -4.24 -14.17 20.21
CA VAL A 200 -5.22 -15.05 19.60
C VAL A 200 -4.89 -16.47 20.06
N PRO A 201 -5.85 -17.25 20.59
CA PRO A 201 -5.57 -18.62 20.96
C PRO A 201 -5.25 -19.42 19.70
N PHE A 202 -3.97 -19.63 19.44
CA PHE A 202 -3.54 -20.72 18.60
C PHE A 202 -3.97 -22.00 19.31
N GLY A 203 -4.77 -22.79 18.62
CA GLY A 203 -5.29 -24.04 19.09
C GLY A 203 -4.24 -24.91 19.79
N ASP A 204 -4.71 -25.70 20.69
CA ASP A 204 -4.03 -26.58 21.62
C ASP A 204 -2.66 -27.08 21.15
N ARG A 205 -1.67 -26.92 22.03
CA ARG A 205 -0.36 -27.55 21.88
C ARG A 205 -0.56 -29.06 21.74
N ASP A 206 0.02 -29.59 20.68
CA ASP A 206 0.11 -31.01 20.48
C ASP A 206 0.74 -31.71 21.75
N PRO A 207 0.04 -32.68 22.38
CA PRO A 207 0.53 -33.32 23.58
C PRO A 207 1.83 -34.12 23.39
N LEU A 208 2.37 -34.21 22.19
CA LEU A 208 3.59 -34.94 21.86
C LEU A 208 4.90 -34.15 22.09
N PHE A 209 4.85 -32.93 22.68
CA PHE A 209 6.04 -32.15 23.02
C PHE A 209 6.25 -31.98 24.55
N GLU A 210 5.78 -32.91 25.35
CA GLU A 210 6.21 -33.07 26.74
C GLU A 210 6.99 -34.40 26.85
N GLU A 211 8.27 -34.34 26.50
CA GLU A 211 9.37 -35.18 27.09
C GLU A 211 10.71 -34.47 26.86
#